data_a855caef6a696a2d5e6205217a90c5e7
#
_entry.id   a855caef6a696a2d5e6205217a90c5e7
#
_cell.length_a   1.000
_cell.length_b   1.000
_cell.length_c   1.000
_cell.angle_alpha   90.00
_cell.angle_beta   90.00
_cell.angle_gamma   90.00
#
_symmetry.space_group_name_H-M   'P 1'
#
loop_
_entity.id
_entity.type
_entity.pdbx_description
1 polymer ?
#
loop_
_entity_poly.entity_id
_entity_poly.type
_entity_poly.pdbx_seq_one_letter_code
_entity_poly.pdbx_strand_id
1 'polypeptide(L)'
;GTGCVEIKSGYGLTTEDELKMLRVIRRIRETSPITVRATFLGAHAVGRAYKGRQQEYVDLICREMIPAVGREKLAEFVDVFCDQGFFTVEETEQILRAGAEYGLVPKIHANELAVSGGVQVGVRNKALSVDHLERMGTEEIEVLRTSGTMPTMLPGAAFFLEMPYPPARAMIEGGSVSYTHLTLP
;
A
#
# COMPACT_ATOMS: atom_id res chain seq x y z
N GLY A 1 15.39 -4.98 -19.05
CA GLY A 1 14.39 -5.90 -18.53
C GLY A 1 14.15 -5.72 -17.03
N THR A 2 13.02 -6.25 -16.55
CA THR A 2 12.65 -6.22 -15.14
C THR A 2 13.43 -7.28 -14.35
N GLY A 3 14.19 -6.87 -13.35
CA GLY A 3 14.96 -7.76 -12.47
C GLY A 3 14.29 -8.04 -11.13
N CYS A 4 13.32 -7.20 -10.71
CA CYS A 4 12.58 -7.34 -9.47
C CYS A 4 11.14 -6.87 -9.66
N VAL A 5 10.20 -7.59 -9.05
CA VAL A 5 8.78 -7.19 -9.00
C VAL A 5 8.26 -7.27 -7.57
N GLU A 6 7.39 -6.35 -7.22
CA GLU A 6 6.51 -6.45 -6.08
C GLU A 6 5.15 -6.96 -6.55
N ILE A 7 4.59 -7.95 -5.86
CA ILE A 7 3.24 -8.47 -6.13
C ILE A 7 2.41 -8.30 -4.86
N LYS A 8 1.28 -7.63 -4.99
CA LYS A 8 0.37 -7.35 -3.87
C LYS A 8 -0.83 -8.30 -3.91
N SER A 9 -1.33 -8.70 -2.73
CA SER A 9 -2.67 -9.26 -2.58
C SER A 9 -3.73 -8.14 -2.65
N GLY A 10 -4.91 -8.29 -2.07
CA GLY A 10 -5.87 -7.19 -1.94
C GLY A 10 -7.14 -7.34 -2.77
N TYR A 11 -7.30 -8.44 -3.47
CA TYR A 11 -8.50 -8.73 -4.26
C TYR A 11 -9.31 -9.91 -3.74
N GLY A 12 -8.77 -10.64 -2.76
CA GLY A 12 -9.47 -11.75 -2.10
C GLY A 12 -10.52 -11.27 -1.11
N LEU A 13 -10.18 -10.28 -0.30
CA LEU A 13 -11.04 -9.61 0.70
C LEU A 13 -11.67 -10.56 1.73
N THR A 14 -11.12 -11.75 1.86
CA THR A 14 -11.38 -12.74 2.91
C THR A 14 -10.06 -13.30 3.40
N THR A 15 -10.02 -13.84 4.62
CA THR A 15 -8.79 -14.43 5.15
C THR A 15 -8.26 -15.55 4.23
N GLU A 16 -9.14 -16.44 3.79
CA GLU A 16 -8.76 -17.57 2.94
C GLU A 16 -8.19 -17.11 1.59
N ASP A 17 -8.88 -16.21 0.90
CA ASP A 17 -8.50 -15.80 -0.45
C ASP A 17 -7.24 -14.90 -0.45
N GLU A 18 -7.09 -14.02 0.53
CA GLU A 18 -5.86 -13.22 0.70
C GLU A 18 -4.64 -14.11 0.93
N LEU A 19 -4.76 -15.11 1.84
CA LEU A 19 -3.68 -16.08 2.06
C LEU A 19 -3.39 -16.93 0.82
N LYS A 20 -4.42 -17.31 0.07
CA LYS A 20 -4.27 -18.02 -1.20
C LYS A 20 -3.49 -17.21 -2.21
N MET A 21 -3.80 -15.92 -2.38
CA MET A 21 -3.04 -15.01 -3.25
C MET A 21 -1.56 -14.96 -2.83
N LEU A 22 -1.28 -14.75 -1.55
CA LEU A 22 0.08 -14.67 -1.04
C LEU A 22 0.85 -16.00 -1.20
N ARG A 23 0.18 -17.16 -1.05
CA ARG A 23 0.79 -18.48 -1.31
C ARG A 23 1.11 -18.66 -2.80
N VAL A 24 0.30 -18.12 -3.70
CA VAL A 24 0.61 -18.08 -5.14
C VAL A 24 1.84 -17.20 -5.39
N ILE A 25 1.93 -16.03 -4.78
CA ILE A 25 3.10 -15.15 -4.90
C ILE A 25 4.37 -15.86 -4.40
N ARG A 26 4.30 -16.58 -3.28
CA ARG A 26 5.41 -17.41 -2.79
C ARG A 26 5.85 -18.44 -3.82
N ARG A 27 4.89 -19.15 -4.46
CA ARG A 27 5.21 -20.12 -5.51
C ARG A 27 5.86 -19.47 -6.73
N ILE A 28 5.39 -18.28 -7.13
CA ILE A 28 6.03 -17.51 -8.23
C ILE A 28 7.47 -17.17 -7.85
N ARG A 29 7.73 -16.72 -6.62
CA ARG A 29 9.08 -16.43 -6.11
C ARG A 29 10.01 -17.65 -6.19
N GLU A 30 9.48 -18.83 -5.86
CA GLU A 30 10.26 -20.08 -5.85
C GLU A 30 10.59 -20.60 -7.26
N THR A 31 9.79 -20.23 -8.26
CA THR A 31 9.91 -20.75 -9.62
C THR A 31 10.37 -19.73 -10.66
N SER A 32 10.40 -18.44 -10.32
CA SER A 32 10.77 -17.35 -11.23
C SER A 32 12.27 -17.03 -11.13
N PRO A 33 12.93 -16.69 -12.25
CA PRO A 33 14.31 -16.21 -12.24
C PRO A 33 14.47 -14.77 -11.77
N ILE A 34 13.37 -14.00 -11.64
CA ILE A 34 13.39 -12.62 -11.15
C ILE A 34 13.14 -12.56 -9.63
N THR A 35 13.64 -11.53 -8.99
CA THR A 35 13.34 -11.30 -7.57
C THR A 35 11.88 -10.91 -7.40
N VAL A 36 11.16 -11.63 -6.53
CA VAL A 36 9.75 -11.35 -6.21
C VAL A 36 9.63 -10.95 -4.74
N ARG A 37 8.99 -9.82 -4.47
CA ARG A 37 8.60 -9.35 -3.14
C ARG A 37 7.10 -9.40 -2.99
N ALA A 38 6.63 -9.79 -1.82
CA ALA A 38 5.21 -9.95 -1.54
C ALA A 38 4.71 -8.87 -0.58
N THR A 39 3.58 -8.27 -0.93
CA THR A 39 2.88 -7.29 -0.10
C THR A 39 1.49 -7.80 0.25
N PHE A 40 1.18 -7.82 1.54
CA PHE A 40 -0.17 -8.06 2.02
C PHE A 40 -0.96 -6.74 1.95
N LEU A 41 -2.02 -6.72 1.14
CA LEU A 41 -2.90 -5.58 0.93
C LEU A 41 -4.38 -5.93 1.24
N GLY A 42 -4.64 -6.66 2.33
CA GLY A 42 -6.01 -7.00 2.74
C GLY A 42 -6.91 -5.78 2.95
N ALA A 43 -6.32 -4.63 3.22
CA ALA A 43 -6.97 -3.33 3.34
C ALA A 43 -7.01 -2.55 1.99
N HIS A 44 -7.31 -3.21 0.89
CA HIS A 44 -7.53 -2.57 -0.41
C HIS A 44 -8.96 -2.07 -0.58
N ALA A 45 -9.92 -2.86 -0.10
CA ALA A 45 -11.34 -2.51 -0.04
C ALA A 45 -11.99 -3.32 1.09
N VAL A 46 -13.20 -2.92 1.49
CA VAL A 46 -13.97 -3.67 2.49
C VAL A 46 -14.65 -4.88 1.84
N GLY A 47 -14.40 -6.06 2.39
CA GLY A 47 -15.02 -7.31 1.91
C GLY A 47 -16.56 -7.24 1.91
N ARG A 48 -17.19 -7.84 0.90
CA ARG A 48 -18.67 -7.78 0.73
C ARG A 48 -19.46 -8.19 1.96
N ALA A 49 -18.97 -9.18 2.70
CA ALA A 49 -19.59 -9.66 3.94
C ALA A 49 -19.60 -8.61 5.06
N TYR A 50 -18.75 -7.58 4.95
CA TYR A 50 -18.59 -6.51 5.93
C TYR A 50 -19.11 -5.16 5.46
N LYS A 51 -19.92 -5.13 4.38
CA LYS A 51 -20.51 -3.87 3.88
C LYS A 51 -21.26 -3.15 5.00
N GLY A 52 -20.89 -1.89 5.29
CA GLY A 52 -21.45 -1.09 6.38
C GLY A 52 -20.91 -1.44 7.78
N ARG A 53 -19.92 -2.33 7.88
CA ARG A 53 -19.29 -2.77 9.13
C ARG A 53 -17.76 -2.73 9.00
N GLN A 54 -17.24 -1.58 8.55
CA GLN A 54 -15.82 -1.43 8.19
C GLN A 54 -14.89 -1.73 9.36
N GLN A 55 -15.22 -1.28 10.59
CA GLN A 55 -14.39 -1.57 11.75
C GLN A 55 -14.26 -3.08 12.04
N GLU A 56 -15.33 -3.86 11.82
CA GLU A 56 -15.26 -5.31 11.98
C GLU A 56 -14.32 -5.95 10.93
N TYR A 57 -14.25 -5.37 9.73
CA TYR A 57 -13.31 -5.81 8.70
C TYR A 57 -11.87 -5.44 9.05
N VAL A 58 -11.63 -4.26 9.61
CA VAL A 58 -10.32 -3.85 10.15
C VAL A 58 -9.90 -4.80 11.27
N ASP A 59 -10.82 -5.16 12.16
CA ASP A 59 -10.55 -6.13 13.22
C ASP A 59 -10.21 -7.52 12.67
N LEU A 60 -10.87 -7.98 11.60
CA LEU A 60 -10.53 -9.22 10.90
C LEU A 60 -9.11 -9.16 10.33
N ILE A 61 -8.75 -8.06 9.66
CA ILE A 61 -7.40 -7.85 9.13
C ILE A 61 -6.37 -7.97 10.25
N CYS A 62 -6.57 -7.24 11.34
CA CYS A 62 -5.60 -7.15 12.43
C CYS A 62 -5.50 -8.44 13.25
N ARG A 63 -6.63 -9.14 13.51
CA ARG A 63 -6.68 -10.28 14.43
C ARG A 63 -6.57 -11.63 13.76
N GLU A 64 -6.85 -11.72 12.45
CA GLU A 64 -6.81 -13.00 11.73
C GLU A 64 -5.83 -12.98 10.55
N MET A 65 -6.01 -12.04 9.60
CA MET A 65 -5.21 -12.03 8.37
C MET A 65 -3.73 -11.78 8.65
N ILE A 66 -3.38 -10.67 9.29
CA ILE A 66 -1.99 -10.30 9.59
C ILE A 66 -1.28 -11.37 10.43
N PRO A 67 -1.86 -11.89 11.52
CA PRO A 67 -1.25 -13.01 12.25
C PRO A 67 -1.00 -14.25 11.40
N ALA A 68 -1.91 -14.60 10.49
CA ALA A 68 -1.73 -15.73 9.59
C ALA A 68 -0.61 -15.48 8.57
N VAL A 69 -0.59 -14.29 7.96
CA VAL A 69 0.49 -13.85 7.05
C VAL A 69 1.85 -13.91 7.73
N GLY A 70 1.94 -13.40 8.97
CA GLY A 70 3.19 -13.38 9.74
C GLY A 70 3.67 -14.77 10.13
N ARG A 71 2.78 -15.63 10.64
CA ARG A 71 3.12 -17.01 11.01
C ARG A 71 3.63 -17.84 9.84
N GLU A 72 3.02 -17.68 8.66
CA GLU A 72 3.43 -18.38 7.43
C GLU A 72 4.57 -17.65 6.68
N LYS A 73 4.96 -16.46 7.10
CA LYS A 73 5.98 -15.62 6.45
C LYS A 73 5.68 -15.41 4.95
N LEU A 74 4.43 -15.04 4.64
CA LEU A 74 3.94 -14.93 3.27
C LEU A 74 4.26 -13.60 2.60
N ALA A 75 4.50 -12.54 3.37
CA ALA A 75 4.78 -11.20 2.86
C ALA A 75 5.91 -10.52 3.64
N GLU A 76 6.57 -9.59 2.99
CA GLU A 76 7.54 -8.67 3.61
C GLU A 76 6.90 -7.34 4.00
N PHE A 77 5.84 -6.95 3.32
CA PHE A 77 5.20 -5.65 3.46
C PHE A 77 3.73 -5.78 3.83
N VAL A 78 3.23 -4.79 4.55
CA VAL A 78 1.80 -4.54 4.75
C VAL A 78 1.45 -3.21 4.11
N ASP A 79 0.33 -3.17 3.37
CA ASP A 79 -0.12 -2.00 2.65
C ASP A 79 -1.60 -1.71 2.93
N VAL A 80 -1.98 -0.45 2.90
CA VAL A 80 -3.35 0.01 3.16
C VAL A 80 -3.74 1.06 2.14
N PHE A 81 -4.94 0.97 1.60
CA PHE A 81 -5.51 2.04 0.78
C PHE A 81 -6.13 3.12 1.67
N CYS A 82 -5.31 4.08 2.07
CA CYS A 82 -5.68 5.21 2.91
C CYS A 82 -6.15 6.38 2.06
N ASP A 83 -7.44 6.40 1.73
CA ASP A 83 -8.01 7.49 0.92
C ASP A 83 -9.49 7.71 1.19
N GLN A 84 -10.04 8.79 0.64
CA GLN A 84 -11.45 9.13 0.77
C GLN A 84 -12.35 8.01 0.24
N GLY A 85 -13.22 7.47 1.11
CA GLY A 85 -14.12 6.37 0.76
C GLY A 85 -13.53 4.98 0.94
N PHE A 86 -12.27 4.87 1.37
CA PHE A 86 -11.58 3.64 1.72
C PHE A 86 -11.23 3.61 3.21
N PHE A 87 -9.98 3.35 3.59
CA PHE A 87 -9.60 3.29 5.00
C PHE A 87 -9.17 4.68 5.51
N THR A 88 -9.57 5.00 6.74
CA THR A 88 -9.21 6.25 7.42
C THR A 88 -7.77 6.22 7.90
N VAL A 89 -7.26 7.38 8.32
CA VAL A 89 -5.94 7.49 8.96
C VAL A 89 -5.83 6.61 10.21
N GLU A 90 -6.86 6.59 11.05
CA GLU A 90 -6.91 5.83 12.29
C GLU A 90 -6.93 4.31 12.02
N GLU A 91 -7.75 3.86 11.07
CA GLU A 91 -7.81 2.47 10.65
C GLU A 91 -6.48 2.03 10.02
N THR A 92 -5.89 2.89 9.19
CA THR A 92 -4.58 2.67 8.61
C THR A 92 -3.53 2.49 9.68
N GLU A 93 -3.46 3.38 10.66
CA GLU A 93 -2.50 3.28 11.76
C GLU A 93 -2.68 2.00 12.57
N GLN A 94 -3.92 1.58 12.83
CA GLN A 94 -4.23 0.32 13.50
C GLN A 94 -3.69 -0.89 12.72
N ILE A 95 -3.90 -0.94 11.41
CA ILE A 95 -3.44 -2.03 10.54
C ILE A 95 -1.91 -2.07 10.45
N LEU A 96 -1.27 -0.91 10.24
CA LEU A 96 0.19 -0.83 10.16
C LEU A 96 0.87 -1.26 11.46
N ARG A 97 0.33 -0.88 12.63
CA ARG A 97 0.82 -1.33 13.92
C ARG A 97 0.70 -2.84 14.09
N ALA A 98 -0.46 -3.40 13.73
CA ALA A 98 -0.63 -4.85 13.74
C ALA A 98 0.39 -5.57 12.83
N GLY A 99 0.66 -5.02 11.64
CA GLY A 99 1.68 -5.54 10.73
C GLY A 99 3.09 -5.50 11.33
N ALA A 100 3.43 -4.41 12.00
CA ALA A 100 4.75 -4.24 12.64
C ALA A 100 5.03 -5.31 13.73
N GLU A 101 4.01 -5.79 14.45
CA GLU A 101 4.14 -6.87 15.44
C GLU A 101 4.63 -8.18 14.81
N TYR A 102 4.38 -8.37 13.51
CA TYR A 102 4.83 -9.52 12.73
C TYR A 102 6.02 -9.22 11.80
N GLY A 103 6.64 -8.05 11.96
CA GLY A 103 7.81 -7.64 11.20
C GLY A 103 7.51 -7.23 9.75
N LEU A 104 6.26 -6.96 9.40
CA LEU A 104 5.89 -6.44 8.09
C LEU A 104 6.24 -4.94 8.00
N VAL A 105 6.92 -4.57 6.92
CA VAL A 105 7.30 -3.18 6.68
C VAL A 105 6.13 -2.42 6.04
N PRO A 106 5.75 -1.25 6.56
CA PRO A 106 4.62 -0.47 6.05
C PRO A 106 4.83 0.06 4.63
N LYS A 107 3.75 0.06 3.85
CA LYS A 107 3.55 0.81 2.61
C LYS A 107 2.14 1.39 2.61
N ILE A 108 1.84 2.38 1.79
CA ILE A 108 0.50 2.98 1.74
C ILE A 108 0.16 3.42 0.31
N HIS A 109 -1.05 3.10 -0.16
CA HIS A 109 -1.71 3.82 -1.25
C HIS A 109 -2.28 5.10 -0.65
N ALA A 110 -1.83 6.26 -1.11
CA ALA A 110 -2.16 7.54 -0.51
C ALA A 110 -2.41 8.62 -1.56
N ASN A 111 -3.35 9.49 -1.26
CA ASN A 111 -3.60 10.70 -2.03
C ASN A 111 -3.85 10.44 -3.53
N GLU A 112 -4.48 9.32 -3.86
CA GLU A 112 -4.92 8.99 -5.21
C GLU A 112 -6.17 9.81 -5.57
N LEU A 113 -7.19 9.78 -4.70
CA LEU A 113 -8.50 10.38 -4.93
C LEU A 113 -8.63 11.76 -4.27
N ALA A 114 -8.08 11.91 -3.05
CA ALA A 114 -8.13 13.14 -2.27
C ALA A 114 -6.88 13.32 -1.41
N VAL A 115 -6.69 14.51 -0.86
CA VAL A 115 -5.73 14.75 0.23
C VAL A 115 -6.34 14.20 1.51
N SER A 116 -6.00 12.96 1.85
CA SER A 116 -6.67 12.15 2.89
C SER A 116 -5.85 11.97 4.17
N GLY A 117 -4.63 12.54 4.25
CA GLY A 117 -3.70 12.31 5.36
C GLY A 117 -2.89 11.01 5.24
N GLY A 118 -3.04 10.27 4.13
CA GLY A 118 -2.31 9.04 3.87
C GLY A 118 -0.79 9.23 3.83
N VAL A 119 -0.32 10.33 3.26
CA VAL A 119 1.11 10.69 3.25
C VAL A 119 1.63 10.86 4.68
N GLN A 120 0.93 11.64 5.50
CA GLN A 120 1.33 11.94 6.87
C GLN A 120 1.33 10.69 7.75
N VAL A 121 0.33 9.81 7.64
CA VAL A 121 0.31 8.55 8.40
C VAL A 121 1.40 7.59 7.94
N GLY A 122 1.72 7.58 6.65
CA GLY A 122 2.84 6.81 6.11
C GLY A 122 4.17 7.22 6.71
N VAL A 123 4.47 8.51 6.68
CA VAL A 123 5.71 9.06 7.25
C VAL A 123 5.80 8.78 8.76
N ARG A 124 4.72 9.00 9.52
CA ARG A 124 4.70 8.71 10.97
C ARG A 124 4.99 7.25 11.29
N ASN A 125 4.51 6.34 10.46
CA ASN A 125 4.73 4.89 10.63
C ASN A 125 5.99 4.39 9.92
N LYS A 126 6.85 5.29 9.42
CA LYS A 126 8.11 4.94 8.73
C LYS A 126 7.87 4.00 7.54
N ALA A 127 6.80 4.27 6.79
CA ALA A 127 6.51 3.48 5.60
C ALA A 127 7.69 3.52 4.62
N LEU A 128 7.97 2.38 3.99
CA LEU A 128 8.99 2.30 2.95
C LEU A 128 8.65 3.18 1.76
N SER A 129 7.37 3.16 1.35
CA SER A 129 6.86 4.03 0.31
C SER A 129 5.43 4.48 0.58
N VAL A 130 5.07 5.60 -0.05
CA VAL A 130 3.70 6.03 -0.30
C VAL A 130 3.49 6.08 -1.80
N ASP A 131 2.47 5.37 -2.26
CA ASP A 131 2.24 5.11 -3.67
C ASP A 131 1.03 5.93 -4.16
N HIS A 132 0.93 6.22 -5.47
CA HIS A 132 -0.04 7.03 -6.19
C HIS A 132 0.28 8.52 -6.21
N LEU A 133 -0.17 9.32 -5.24
CA LEU A 133 0.19 10.73 -5.05
C LEU A 133 -0.37 11.69 -6.12
N GLU A 134 -1.51 11.38 -6.75
CA GLU A 134 -2.18 12.24 -7.71
C GLU A 134 -2.64 13.57 -7.07
N ARG A 135 -2.95 13.54 -5.77
CA ARG A 135 -3.45 14.68 -4.99
C ARG A 135 -2.43 15.15 -3.97
N MET A 136 -1.43 15.89 -4.44
CA MET A 136 -0.35 16.42 -3.59
C MET A 136 -0.39 17.93 -3.53
N GLY A 137 -0.26 18.46 -2.32
CA GLY A 137 -0.03 19.86 -2.06
C GLY A 137 1.39 20.14 -1.55
N THR A 138 1.66 21.40 -1.22
CA THR A 138 2.97 21.84 -0.70
C THR A 138 3.28 21.16 0.64
N GLU A 139 2.27 20.94 1.47
CA GLU A 139 2.43 20.31 2.80
C GLU A 139 2.90 18.86 2.67
N GLU A 140 2.26 18.07 1.80
CA GLU A 140 2.61 16.65 1.57
C GLU A 140 4.03 16.53 1.00
N ILE A 141 4.40 17.42 0.07
CA ILE A 141 5.74 17.47 -0.51
C ILE A 141 6.79 17.74 0.58
N GLU A 142 6.53 18.71 1.47
CA GLU A 142 7.45 19.03 2.56
C GLU A 142 7.58 17.89 3.58
N VAL A 143 6.48 17.23 3.94
CA VAL A 143 6.47 16.06 4.82
C VAL A 143 7.33 14.94 4.22
N LEU A 144 7.21 14.66 2.94
CA LEU A 144 8.02 13.65 2.26
C LEU A 144 9.49 14.05 2.16
N ARG A 145 9.77 15.31 1.82
CA ARG A 145 11.13 15.83 1.68
C ARG A 145 12.00 15.63 2.93
N THR A 146 11.37 15.74 4.10
CA THR A 146 12.05 15.61 5.40
C THR A 146 12.01 14.21 5.97
N SER A 147 11.45 13.25 5.24
CA SER A 147 11.28 11.87 5.67
C SER A 147 12.23 10.90 4.95
N GLY A 148 12.28 9.66 5.43
CA GLY A 148 12.94 8.55 4.72
C GLY A 148 11.96 7.72 3.86
N THR A 149 10.69 8.14 3.75
CA THR A 149 9.66 7.45 2.99
C THR A 149 9.77 7.78 1.50
N MET A 150 9.78 6.75 0.64
CA MET A 150 9.91 6.93 -0.81
C MET A 150 8.55 7.24 -1.44
N PRO A 151 8.38 8.39 -2.09
CA PRO A 151 7.21 8.64 -2.91
C PRO A 151 7.28 7.84 -4.21
N THR A 152 6.22 7.10 -4.53
CA THR A 152 6.12 6.28 -5.74
C THR A 152 4.94 6.73 -6.58
N MET A 153 5.21 7.32 -7.73
CA MET A 153 4.15 7.78 -8.65
C MET A 153 3.79 6.68 -9.64
N LEU A 154 2.49 6.54 -9.92
CA LEU A 154 1.94 5.54 -10.82
C LEU A 154 1.26 6.19 -12.05
N PRO A 155 2.03 6.76 -13.00
CA PRO A 155 1.45 7.46 -14.15
C PRO A 155 0.61 6.53 -15.05
N GLY A 156 0.89 5.22 -15.06
CA GLY A 156 0.07 4.25 -15.78
C GLY A 156 -1.32 4.08 -15.17
N ALA A 157 -1.44 4.10 -13.84
CA ALA A 157 -2.72 4.06 -13.15
C ALA A 157 -3.53 5.34 -13.44
N ALA A 158 -2.91 6.50 -13.28
CA ALA A 158 -3.55 7.79 -13.59
C ALA A 158 -4.04 7.85 -15.04
N PHE A 159 -3.25 7.36 -16.00
CA PHE A 159 -3.64 7.27 -17.40
C PHE A 159 -4.85 6.35 -17.61
N PHE A 160 -4.81 5.14 -17.05
CA PHE A 160 -5.86 4.15 -17.21
C PHE A 160 -7.19 4.59 -16.59
N LEU A 161 -7.12 5.27 -15.44
CA LEU A 161 -8.29 5.77 -14.70
C LEU A 161 -8.75 7.15 -15.15
N GLU A 162 -8.13 7.73 -16.19
CA GLU A 162 -8.43 9.09 -16.69
C GLU A 162 -8.32 10.17 -15.60
N MET A 163 -7.35 10.01 -14.70
CA MET A 163 -7.10 10.91 -13.57
C MET A 163 -5.99 11.92 -13.90
N PRO A 164 -5.92 13.05 -13.18
CA PRO A 164 -4.75 13.91 -13.22
C PRO A 164 -3.48 13.17 -12.83
N TYR A 165 -2.37 13.45 -13.50
CA TYR A 165 -1.09 12.87 -13.13
C TYR A 165 -0.55 13.43 -11.81
N PRO A 166 0.22 12.64 -11.03
CA PRO A 166 0.95 13.15 -9.87
C PRO A 166 1.83 14.35 -10.25
N PRO A 167 1.97 15.37 -9.40
CA PRO A 167 2.73 16.59 -9.70
C PRO A 167 4.24 16.37 -9.60
N ALA A 168 4.78 15.46 -10.42
CA ALA A 168 6.17 15.01 -10.39
C ALA A 168 7.19 16.18 -10.40
N ARG A 169 6.96 17.20 -11.24
CA ARG A 169 7.87 18.35 -11.32
C ARG A 169 7.93 19.09 -9.99
N ALA A 170 6.77 19.41 -9.39
CA ALA A 170 6.71 20.11 -8.11
C ALA A 170 7.38 19.29 -6.99
N MET A 171 7.23 17.96 -7.00
CA MET A 171 7.88 17.08 -6.05
C MET A 171 9.40 17.07 -6.21
N ILE A 172 9.91 17.03 -7.43
CA ILE A 172 11.36 17.09 -7.72
C ILE A 172 11.93 18.47 -7.33
N GLU A 173 11.28 19.56 -7.74
CA GLU A 173 11.70 20.94 -7.41
C GLU A 173 11.60 21.20 -5.90
N GLY A 174 10.63 20.59 -5.22
CA GLY A 174 10.48 20.61 -3.76
C GLY A 174 11.49 19.74 -3.01
N GLY A 175 12.36 19.01 -3.72
CA GLY A 175 13.42 18.20 -3.11
C GLY A 175 12.93 16.84 -2.57
N SER A 176 11.72 16.42 -2.89
CA SER A 176 11.27 15.06 -2.65
C SER A 176 11.92 14.14 -3.68
N VAL A 177 12.69 13.15 -3.20
CA VAL A 177 13.20 12.08 -4.08
C VAL A 177 12.01 11.19 -4.46
N SER A 178 11.73 11.06 -5.75
CA SER A 178 10.59 10.29 -6.22
C SER A 178 11.02 9.17 -7.15
N TYR A 179 10.31 8.06 -7.07
CA TYR A 179 10.40 6.95 -7.99
C TYR A 179 9.12 6.87 -8.82
N THR A 180 9.28 6.70 -10.13
CA THR A 180 8.12 6.45 -11.02
C THR A 180 8.08 4.98 -11.38
N HIS A 181 6.91 4.36 -11.22
CA HIS A 181 6.68 2.99 -11.61
C HIS A 181 5.64 2.93 -12.73
N LEU A 182 5.98 2.28 -13.82
CA LEU A 182 5.03 1.88 -14.85
C LEU A 182 4.55 0.46 -14.52
N THR A 183 3.39 0.34 -13.88
CA THR A 183 2.63 -0.89 -13.92
C THR A 183 1.69 -0.82 -15.12
N LEU A 184 1.88 -1.73 -16.06
CA LEU A 184 0.84 -2.05 -17.02
C LEU A 184 -0.13 -2.99 -16.31
N PRO A 185 -1.46 -2.81 -16.51
CA PRO A 185 -2.46 -3.75 -16.00
C PRO A 185 -2.28 -5.13 -16.62
#